data_32e2a7fc8fb0232b5b7b73171e513ba6
#
_entry.id   32e2a7fc8fb0232b5b7b73171e513ba6
#
_cell.length_a   1.000
_cell.length_b   1.000
_cell.length_c   1.000
_cell.angle_alpha   90.00
_cell.angle_beta   90.00
_cell.angle_gamma   90.00
#
_symmetry.space_group_name_H-M   'P 1'
#
loop_
_entity.id
_entity.type
_entity.pdbx_description
1 polymer ?
#
loop_
_entity_poly.entity_id
_entity_poly.type
_entity_poly.pdbx_seq_one_letter_code
_entity_poly.pdbx_strand_id
1 'polypeptide(L)'
;MYPVPLTFYFNFWQIDSQVRPWLLAEMADAGARHLVLTDCLLREILRNAPELNALEKEMADAGLDFVDSHAQFGIEIDMNLQNKAQRRAMIARHKLAMEIASYFHVKTMTIHIGNNRTQELASIPLQSHIDMVSDSLAQLLPLAEELGMTICIENIWTQTTTPERLLAWKKEFPTDALGFCYDAGHANIMSKGKLYPEGSANTSWKYTTPNTPQWDDHIIDKMLPEIVTCHLHDNTGERDQHNLPGNGNVDWQNIRNKLMTAPRLKCIQSEVSVSPNQIPLRQLIGKFEELFPECKGI
;
A
#
# COMPACT_ATOMS: atom_id res chain seq x y z
N MET A 1 -5.99 -2.89 22.51
CA MET A 1 -4.92 -2.36 21.63
C MET A 1 -4.77 -0.88 21.89
N TYR A 2 -3.58 -0.32 21.74
CA TYR A 2 -3.39 1.12 21.76
C TYR A 2 -3.86 1.69 20.42
N PRO A 3 -4.52 2.86 20.40
CA PRO A 3 -4.90 3.51 19.17
C PRO A 3 -3.65 3.85 18.35
N VAL A 4 -3.80 3.79 17.02
CA VAL A 4 -2.73 4.05 16.04
C VAL A 4 -3.11 5.28 15.19
N PRO A 5 -2.15 6.01 14.59
CA PRO A 5 -2.45 7.18 13.81
C PRO A 5 -3.28 6.85 12.54
N LEU A 6 -4.17 7.78 12.18
CA LEU A 6 -4.80 7.83 10.87
C LEU A 6 -3.87 8.56 9.92
N THR A 7 -3.57 7.98 8.77
CA THR A 7 -2.73 8.58 7.73
C THR A 7 -3.46 8.61 6.40
N PHE A 8 -3.17 9.59 5.58
CA PHE A 8 -3.89 9.83 4.33
C PHE A 8 -2.94 9.78 3.15
N TYR A 9 -3.22 8.85 2.21
CA TYR A 9 -2.59 8.83 0.91
C TYR A 9 -3.21 9.93 0.05
N PHE A 10 -2.39 10.77 -0.55
CA PHE A 10 -2.81 11.73 -1.55
C PHE A 10 -1.94 11.60 -2.80
N ASN A 11 -2.58 11.55 -3.96
CA ASN A 11 -1.86 11.46 -5.23
C ASN A 11 -1.34 12.83 -5.66
N PHE A 12 -0.04 13.09 -5.42
CA PHE A 12 0.61 14.36 -5.77
C PHE A 12 1.05 14.48 -7.25
N TRP A 13 0.79 13.48 -8.08
CA TRP A 13 1.25 13.45 -9.48
C TRP A 13 0.88 14.67 -10.32
N GLN A 14 -0.24 15.31 -10.02
CA GLN A 14 -0.76 16.46 -10.77
C GLN A 14 -0.63 17.77 -9.98
N ILE A 15 0.08 17.74 -8.87
CA ILE A 15 0.26 18.90 -8.01
C ILE A 15 1.65 19.47 -8.27
N ASP A 16 1.67 20.72 -8.78
CA ASP A 16 2.91 21.47 -8.90
C ASP A 16 3.52 21.73 -7.53
N SER A 17 4.84 21.61 -7.41
CA SER A 17 5.54 21.81 -6.13
C SER A 17 5.31 23.22 -5.54
N GLN A 18 5.01 24.23 -6.37
CA GLN A 18 4.65 25.57 -5.90
C GLN A 18 3.25 25.63 -5.24
N VAL A 19 2.36 24.70 -5.57
CA VAL A 19 0.99 24.61 -5.03
C VAL A 19 0.93 23.67 -3.82
N ARG A 20 1.89 22.75 -3.71
CA ARG A 20 1.93 21.73 -2.64
C ARG A 20 1.85 22.32 -1.23
N PRO A 21 2.57 23.42 -0.85
CA PRO A 21 2.44 24.00 0.49
C PRO A 21 1.03 24.46 0.85
N TRP A 22 0.31 25.06 -0.14
CA TRP A 22 -1.09 25.42 0.08
C TRP A 22 -1.98 24.19 0.32
N LEU A 23 -1.80 23.14 -0.48
CA LEU A 23 -2.58 21.89 -0.33
C LEU A 23 -2.30 21.22 1.01
N LEU A 24 -1.05 21.19 1.48
CA LEU A 24 -0.69 20.65 2.79
C LEU A 24 -1.36 21.44 3.92
N ALA A 25 -1.41 22.77 3.83
CA ALA A 25 -2.13 23.60 4.78
C ALA A 25 -3.64 23.28 4.79
N GLU A 26 -4.27 23.12 3.61
CA GLU A 26 -5.69 22.72 3.49
C GLU A 26 -5.96 21.32 4.09
N MET A 27 -5.02 20.38 3.94
CA MET A 27 -5.12 19.07 4.59
C MET A 27 -5.07 19.19 6.11
N ALA A 28 -4.14 19.98 6.66
CA ALA A 28 -4.03 20.23 8.07
C ALA A 28 -5.28 20.92 8.65
N ASP A 29 -5.80 21.93 7.94
CA ASP A 29 -7.03 22.65 8.31
C ASP A 29 -8.29 21.75 8.21
N ALA A 30 -8.26 20.74 7.34
CA ALA A 30 -9.30 19.73 7.27
C ALA A 30 -9.25 18.72 8.43
N GLY A 31 -8.14 18.68 9.19
CA GLY A 31 -7.95 17.82 10.36
C GLY A 31 -6.91 16.72 10.21
N ALA A 32 -6.24 16.59 9.05
CA ALA A 32 -5.13 15.66 8.91
C ALA A 32 -3.99 16.00 9.89
N ARG A 33 -3.30 14.98 10.35
CA ARG A 33 -2.05 15.09 11.12
C ARG A 33 -0.93 14.35 10.42
N HIS A 34 -1.24 13.22 9.81
CA HIS A 34 -0.28 12.34 9.20
C HIS A 34 -0.63 12.07 7.75
N LEU A 35 0.38 12.09 6.91
CA LEU A 35 0.28 11.74 5.49
C LEU A 35 1.16 10.52 5.18
N VAL A 36 0.94 9.96 4.01
CA VAL A 36 1.77 8.90 3.44
C VAL A 36 2.86 9.55 2.59
N LEU A 37 4.12 9.15 2.80
CA LEU A 37 5.20 9.46 1.88
C LEU A 37 5.02 8.60 0.63
N THR A 38 4.35 9.17 -0.39
CA THR A 38 3.88 8.45 -1.55
C THR A 38 4.99 8.19 -2.58
N ASP A 39 4.72 7.26 -3.49
CA ASP A 39 5.57 6.92 -4.63
C ASP A 39 5.95 8.12 -5.49
N CYS A 40 5.03 9.07 -5.68
CA CYS A 40 5.29 10.29 -6.43
C CYS A 40 6.24 11.25 -5.71
N LEU A 41 6.07 11.47 -4.40
CA LEU A 41 6.99 12.29 -3.59
C LEU A 41 8.40 11.66 -3.55
N LEU A 42 8.49 10.35 -3.32
CA LEU A 42 9.74 9.61 -3.41
C LEU A 42 10.41 9.74 -4.78
N ARG A 43 9.64 9.72 -5.86
CA ARG A 43 10.13 9.89 -7.22
C ARG A 43 10.67 11.30 -7.47
N GLU A 44 10.00 12.32 -6.95
CA GLU A 44 10.47 13.71 -7.03
C GLU A 44 11.82 13.86 -6.33
N ILE A 45 11.95 13.39 -5.11
CA ILE A 45 13.20 13.42 -4.34
C ILE A 45 14.32 12.66 -5.06
N LEU A 46 14.04 11.46 -5.58
CA LEU A 46 15.02 10.66 -6.32
C LEU A 46 15.50 11.32 -7.62
N ARG A 47 14.70 12.21 -8.22
CA ARG A 47 15.06 12.97 -9.41
C ARG A 47 15.74 14.30 -9.10
N ASN A 48 15.42 14.89 -7.97
CA ASN A 48 15.88 16.21 -7.55
C ASN A 48 16.13 16.24 -6.04
N ALA A 49 17.35 15.93 -5.60
CA ALA A 49 17.68 15.83 -4.18
C ALA A 49 17.28 17.05 -3.31
N PRO A 50 17.32 18.32 -3.80
CA PRO A 50 16.81 19.48 -3.05
C PRO A 50 15.35 19.38 -2.62
N GLU A 51 14.51 18.58 -3.31
CA GLU A 51 13.11 18.35 -2.92
C GLU A 51 12.96 17.72 -1.54
N LEU A 52 13.96 16.96 -1.08
CA LEU A 52 13.97 16.39 0.27
C LEU A 52 13.79 17.50 1.33
N ASN A 53 14.67 18.50 1.30
CA ASN A 53 14.64 19.61 2.26
C ASN A 53 13.43 20.52 2.07
N ALA A 54 12.98 20.70 0.81
CA ALA A 54 11.78 21.47 0.52
C ALA A 54 10.54 20.82 1.14
N LEU A 55 10.37 19.52 0.91
CA LEU A 55 9.24 18.75 1.45
C LEU A 55 9.27 18.69 2.99
N GLU A 56 10.45 18.49 3.60
CA GLU A 56 10.60 18.52 5.06
C GLU A 56 10.10 19.86 5.64
N LYS A 57 10.53 20.96 5.04
CA LYS A 57 10.10 22.30 5.46
C LYS A 57 8.59 22.50 5.27
N GLU A 58 8.04 22.13 4.13
CA GLU A 58 6.61 22.26 3.82
C GLU A 58 5.73 21.48 4.80
N MET A 59 6.13 20.24 5.14
CA MET A 59 5.43 19.42 6.13
C MET A 59 5.49 20.06 7.51
N ALA A 60 6.67 20.54 7.94
CA ALA A 60 6.84 21.23 9.22
C ALA A 60 6.01 22.52 9.29
N ASP A 61 6.02 23.35 8.24
CA ASP A 61 5.24 24.58 8.16
C ASP A 61 3.73 24.33 8.26
N ALA A 62 3.25 23.19 7.72
CA ALA A 62 1.86 22.78 7.80
C ALA A 62 1.51 22.06 9.12
N GLY A 63 2.49 21.71 9.94
CA GLY A 63 2.29 20.91 11.17
C GLY A 63 1.86 19.48 10.89
N LEU A 64 2.33 18.91 9.78
CA LEU A 64 2.09 17.54 9.32
C LEU A 64 3.38 16.71 9.43
N ASP A 65 3.23 15.40 9.52
CA ASP A 65 4.33 14.44 9.39
C ASP A 65 3.95 13.23 8.52
N PHE A 66 4.94 12.38 8.23
CA PHE A 66 4.73 11.09 7.57
C PHE A 66 4.83 9.97 8.60
N VAL A 67 3.87 9.04 8.61
CA VAL A 67 3.90 7.84 9.47
C VAL A 67 3.93 6.54 8.68
N ASP A 68 3.60 6.57 7.40
CA ASP A 68 3.67 5.44 6.48
C ASP A 68 4.28 5.86 5.15
N SER A 69 4.72 4.91 4.36
CA SER A 69 5.23 5.18 3.01
C SER A 69 4.80 4.11 2.01
N HIS A 70 4.66 4.53 0.76
CA HIS A 70 4.38 3.64 -0.36
C HIS A 70 5.49 3.78 -1.40
N ALA A 71 6.22 2.69 -1.65
CA ALA A 71 7.27 2.65 -2.66
C ALA A 71 6.71 2.83 -4.07
N GLN A 72 7.58 3.15 -5.01
CA GLN A 72 7.22 3.13 -6.42
C GLN A 72 6.84 1.71 -6.84
N PHE A 73 5.86 1.60 -7.74
CA PHE A 73 5.30 0.35 -8.22
C PHE A 73 5.09 0.35 -9.74
N GLY A 74 4.82 -0.82 -10.29
CA GLY A 74 4.61 -1.07 -11.71
C GLY A 74 5.61 -2.04 -12.30
N ILE A 75 5.34 -2.52 -13.51
CA ILE A 75 6.08 -3.63 -14.16
C ILE A 75 7.59 -3.42 -14.31
N GLU A 76 8.08 -2.19 -14.17
CA GLU A 76 9.50 -1.85 -14.28
C GLU A 76 10.20 -1.78 -12.92
N ILE A 77 9.46 -1.85 -11.80
CA ILE A 77 9.97 -1.63 -10.46
C ILE A 77 9.43 -2.66 -9.43
N ASP A 78 8.48 -3.50 -9.81
CA ASP A 78 7.94 -4.55 -8.94
C ASP A 78 8.99 -5.63 -8.63
N MET A 79 8.90 -6.27 -7.46
CA MET A 79 9.91 -7.20 -6.97
C MET A 79 10.08 -8.48 -7.81
N ASN A 80 9.09 -8.84 -8.64
CA ASN A 80 9.13 -10.05 -9.48
C ASN A 80 9.79 -9.88 -10.85
N LEU A 81 10.55 -8.78 -11.08
CA LEU A 81 11.28 -8.54 -12.33
C LEU A 81 12.21 -9.69 -12.69
N GLN A 82 12.08 -10.22 -13.94
CA GLN A 82 12.87 -11.34 -14.41
C GLN A 82 14.28 -10.93 -14.90
N ASN A 83 14.38 -9.74 -15.49
CA ASN A 83 15.66 -9.25 -16.01
C ASN A 83 16.62 -8.88 -14.90
N LYS A 84 17.78 -9.56 -14.83
CA LYS A 84 18.78 -9.38 -13.77
C LYS A 84 19.34 -7.95 -13.65
N ALA A 85 19.50 -7.24 -14.77
CA ALA A 85 20.04 -5.87 -14.73
C ALA A 85 18.96 -4.89 -14.22
N GLN A 86 17.72 -5.02 -14.68
CA GLN A 86 16.59 -4.22 -14.21
C GLN A 86 16.32 -4.49 -12.73
N ARG A 87 16.38 -5.74 -12.27
CA ARG A 87 16.24 -6.08 -10.84
C ARG A 87 17.27 -5.42 -9.96
N ARG A 88 18.55 -5.41 -10.35
CA ARG A 88 19.58 -4.70 -9.58
C ARG A 88 19.29 -3.21 -9.45
N ALA A 89 18.82 -2.58 -10.52
CA ALA A 89 18.41 -1.17 -10.51
C ALA A 89 17.18 -0.96 -9.61
N MET A 90 16.18 -1.83 -9.69
CA MET A 90 14.98 -1.81 -8.84
C MET A 90 15.35 -1.92 -7.37
N ILE A 91 16.17 -2.90 -6.97
CA ILE A 91 16.61 -3.08 -5.58
C ILE A 91 17.35 -1.85 -5.07
N ALA A 92 18.29 -1.30 -5.85
CA ALA A 92 18.99 -0.07 -5.49
C ALA A 92 18.02 1.10 -5.27
N ARG A 93 17.01 1.21 -6.11
CA ARG A 93 15.98 2.26 -6.02
C ARG A 93 15.09 2.10 -4.80
N HIS A 94 14.66 0.88 -4.46
CA HIS A 94 13.90 0.63 -3.22
C HIS A 94 14.75 0.90 -1.99
N LYS A 95 16.05 0.54 -1.98
CA LYS A 95 16.95 0.89 -0.88
C LYS A 95 17.04 2.39 -0.66
N LEU A 96 17.24 3.18 -1.73
CA LEU A 96 17.22 4.64 -1.63
C LEU A 96 15.87 5.18 -1.13
N ALA A 97 14.75 4.61 -1.58
CA ALA A 97 13.42 4.98 -1.08
C ALA A 97 13.28 4.71 0.41
N MET A 98 13.78 3.57 0.91
CA MET A 98 13.79 3.22 2.34
C MET A 98 14.66 4.19 3.15
N GLU A 99 15.84 4.57 2.65
CA GLU A 99 16.71 5.57 3.29
C GLU A 99 16.02 6.94 3.37
N ILE A 100 15.34 7.38 2.29
CA ILE A 100 14.53 8.62 2.28
C ILE A 100 13.38 8.54 3.29
N ALA A 101 12.64 7.43 3.33
CA ALA A 101 11.57 7.24 4.31
C ALA A 101 12.10 7.26 5.75
N SER A 102 13.26 6.64 5.98
CA SER A 102 13.93 6.66 7.28
C SER A 102 14.40 8.07 7.69
N TYR A 103 14.82 8.91 6.74
CA TYR A 103 15.12 10.33 7.00
C TYR A 103 13.90 11.07 7.57
N PHE A 104 12.70 10.80 7.05
CA PHE A 104 11.43 11.32 7.56
C PHE A 104 10.91 10.56 8.79
N HIS A 105 11.72 9.69 9.42
CA HIS A 105 11.35 8.86 10.57
C HIS A 105 10.24 7.84 10.32
N VAL A 106 9.87 7.59 9.08
CA VAL A 106 8.87 6.59 8.70
C VAL A 106 9.42 5.19 8.95
N LYS A 107 8.60 4.30 9.51
CA LYS A 107 8.99 2.94 9.92
C LYS A 107 8.24 1.83 9.18
N THR A 108 7.43 2.18 8.20
CA THR A 108 6.69 1.24 7.35
C THR A 108 6.80 1.65 5.89
N MET A 109 6.95 0.68 4.99
CA MET A 109 6.93 0.92 3.56
C MET A 109 6.21 -0.21 2.84
N THR A 110 5.09 0.11 2.19
CA THR A 110 4.43 -0.84 1.29
C THR A 110 5.23 -0.93 -0.01
N ILE A 111 5.59 -2.16 -0.42
CA ILE A 111 6.29 -2.46 -1.67
C ILE A 111 5.50 -3.52 -2.44
N HIS A 112 5.16 -3.24 -3.70
CA HIS A 112 4.48 -4.21 -4.56
C HIS A 112 5.41 -5.37 -4.93
N ILE A 113 4.94 -6.58 -4.73
CA ILE A 113 5.67 -7.80 -5.11
C ILE A 113 5.57 -8.11 -6.61
N GLY A 114 4.65 -7.46 -7.30
CA GLY A 114 4.43 -7.61 -8.73
C GLY A 114 3.37 -8.64 -9.09
N ASN A 115 3.01 -8.64 -10.34
CA ASN A 115 1.90 -9.43 -10.87
C ASN A 115 2.30 -10.20 -12.13
N ASN A 116 1.40 -11.12 -12.56
CA ASN A 116 1.53 -11.90 -13.79
C ASN A 116 0.26 -11.82 -14.65
N ARG A 117 -0.42 -10.67 -14.64
CA ARG A 117 -1.74 -10.47 -15.26
C ARG A 117 -1.74 -10.28 -16.78
N THR A 118 -0.60 -9.99 -17.42
CA THR A 118 -0.51 -9.87 -18.86
C THR A 118 -0.17 -11.22 -19.51
N GLN A 119 -0.48 -11.39 -20.79
CA GLN A 119 -0.14 -12.63 -21.50
C GLN A 119 1.37 -12.91 -21.48
N GLU A 120 2.20 -11.89 -21.60
CA GLU A 120 3.65 -12.01 -21.53
C GLU A 120 4.10 -12.49 -20.14
N LEU A 121 3.68 -11.81 -19.08
CA LEU A 121 4.04 -12.17 -17.70
C LEU A 121 3.47 -13.54 -17.30
N ALA A 122 2.26 -13.88 -17.72
CA ALA A 122 1.65 -15.19 -17.45
C ALA A 122 2.31 -16.34 -18.21
N SER A 123 3.07 -16.06 -19.28
CA SER A 123 3.88 -17.08 -19.98
C SER A 123 5.11 -17.52 -19.17
N ILE A 124 5.53 -16.71 -18.21
CA ILE A 124 6.61 -17.03 -17.27
C ILE A 124 6.04 -17.95 -16.19
N PRO A 125 6.72 -19.06 -15.85
CA PRO A 125 6.25 -19.94 -14.79
C PRO A 125 6.03 -19.19 -13.46
N LEU A 126 4.93 -19.47 -12.78
CA LEU A 126 4.62 -18.83 -11.49
C LEU A 126 5.77 -18.96 -10.47
N GLN A 127 6.45 -20.12 -10.48
CA GLN A 127 7.60 -20.33 -9.60
C GLN A 127 8.73 -19.31 -9.86
N SER A 128 8.96 -18.93 -11.13
CA SER A 128 9.98 -17.91 -11.45
C SER A 128 9.62 -16.54 -10.87
N HIS A 129 8.34 -16.16 -10.85
CA HIS A 129 7.91 -14.92 -10.17
C HIS A 129 8.17 -15.01 -8.66
N ILE A 130 7.84 -16.17 -8.05
CA ILE A 130 8.06 -16.42 -6.62
C ILE A 130 9.55 -16.32 -6.28
N ASP A 131 10.41 -17.01 -7.03
CA ASP A 131 11.86 -17.01 -6.82
C ASP A 131 12.45 -15.59 -6.93
N MET A 132 11.95 -14.77 -7.87
CA MET A 132 12.40 -13.38 -8.02
C MET A 132 11.98 -12.50 -6.84
N VAL A 133 10.79 -12.71 -6.29
CA VAL A 133 10.35 -11.99 -5.07
C VAL A 133 11.19 -12.42 -3.88
N SER A 134 11.43 -13.71 -3.67
CA SER A 134 12.29 -14.23 -2.59
C SER A 134 13.69 -13.63 -2.66
N ASP A 135 14.31 -13.60 -3.86
CA ASP A 135 15.63 -12.98 -4.04
C ASP A 135 15.60 -11.46 -3.79
N SER A 136 14.51 -10.76 -4.16
CA SER A 136 14.36 -9.33 -3.90
C SER A 136 14.22 -9.04 -2.40
N LEU A 137 13.37 -9.79 -1.70
CA LEU A 137 13.21 -9.69 -0.24
C LEU A 137 14.52 -9.97 0.49
N ALA A 138 15.25 -11.03 0.11
CA ALA A 138 16.56 -11.36 0.71
C ALA A 138 17.58 -10.20 0.59
N GLN A 139 17.47 -9.35 -0.43
CA GLN A 139 18.36 -8.21 -0.64
C GLN A 139 17.86 -6.91 0.02
N LEU A 140 16.55 -6.77 0.27
CA LEU A 140 15.96 -5.56 0.86
C LEU A 140 15.87 -5.65 2.38
N LEU A 141 15.51 -6.82 2.93
CA LEU A 141 15.28 -7.02 4.35
C LEU A 141 16.45 -6.65 5.26
N PRO A 142 17.72 -6.93 4.91
CA PRO A 142 18.85 -6.50 5.76
C PRO A 142 18.90 -4.99 6.00
N LEU A 143 18.59 -4.18 4.97
CA LEU A 143 18.52 -2.72 5.14
C LEU A 143 17.28 -2.32 5.94
N ALA A 144 16.15 -3.00 5.76
CA ALA A 144 14.95 -2.75 6.56
C ALA A 144 15.22 -2.97 8.06
N GLU A 145 15.92 -4.05 8.40
CA GLU A 145 16.36 -4.35 9.78
C GLU A 145 17.30 -3.27 10.33
N GLU A 146 18.30 -2.84 9.55
CA GLU A 146 19.23 -1.77 9.93
C GLU A 146 18.50 -0.45 10.21
N LEU A 147 17.51 -0.08 9.38
CA LEU A 147 16.72 1.15 9.53
C LEU A 147 15.60 1.03 10.58
N GLY A 148 15.37 -0.15 11.14
CA GLY A 148 14.23 -0.44 12.02
C GLY A 148 12.89 -0.23 11.30
N MET A 149 12.84 -0.53 10.01
CA MET A 149 11.68 -0.39 9.11
C MET A 149 11.03 -1.75 8.86
N THR A 150 9.73 -1.76 8.62
CA THR A 150 9.00 -2.95 8.15
C THR A 150 8.62 -2.77 6.68
N ILE A 151 9.09 -3.66 5.81
CA ILE A 151 8.55 -3.82 4.46
C ILE A 151 7.19 -4.50 4.58
N CYS A 152 6.16 -3.86 4.04
CA CYS A 152 4.79 -4.37 4.03
C CYS A 152 4.45 -4.86 2.63
N ILE A 153 4.20 -6.18 2.47
CA ILE A 153 3.74 -6.75 1.21
C ILE A 153 2.22 -6.84 1.21
N GLU A 154 1.61 -6.55 0.05
CA GLU A 154 0.19 -6.25 -0.05
C GLU A 154 -0.60 -7.36 -0.72
N ASN A 155 -1.83 -7.61 -0.25
CA ASN A 155 -2.81 -8.43 -0.96
C ASN A 155 -3.42 -7.65 -2.13
N ILE A 156 -3.09 -8.06 -3.34
CA ILE A 156 -3.74 -7.60 -4.57
C ILE A 156 -4.54 -8.77 -5.14
N TRP A 157 -5.46 -8.52 -6.08
CA TRP A 157 -6.31 -9.57 -6.69
C TRP A 157 -5.60 -10.40 -7.77
N THR A 158 -4.28 -10.57 -7.69
CA THR A 158 -3.50 -11.31 -8.68
C THR A 158 -3.00 -12.65 -8.15
N GLN A 159 -2.59 -13.54 -9.04
CA GLN A 159 -2.13 -14.88 -8.67
C GLN A 159 -0.88 -14.85 -7.78
N THR A 160 -0.02 -13.84 -7.94
CA THR A 160 1.22 -13.70 -7.19
C THR A 160 1.01 -13.12 -5.78
N THR A 161 -0.15 -12.54 -5.49
CA THR A 161 -0.41 -11.74 -4.27
C THR A 161 -1.49 -12.34 -3.37
N THR A 162 -1.80 -13.62 -3.54
CA THR A 162 -2.77 -14.30 -2.66
C THR A 162 -2.25 -14.38 -1.22
N PRO A 163 -3.12 -14.39 -0.19
CA PRO A 163 -2.71 -14.50 1.20
C PRO A 163 -1.76 -15.68 1.48
N GLU A 164 -1.97 -16.81 0.81
CA GLU A 164 -1.12 -17.99 0.93
C GLU A 164 0.32 -17.72 0.47
N ARG A 165 0.47 -16.90 -0.58
CA ARG A 165 1.80 -16.47 -1.06
C ARG A 165 2.47 -15.53 -0.08
N LEU A 166 1.74 -14.53 0.42
CA LEU A 166 2.26 -13.60 1.42
C LEU A 166 2.72 -14.36 2.68
N LEU A 167 1.91 -15.28 3.17
CA LEU A 167 2.25 -16.14 4.31
C LEU A 167 3.45 -17.06 4.03
N ALA A 168 3.61 -17.55 2.80
CA ALA A 168 4.76 -18.35 2.43
C ALA A 168 6.06 -17.54 2.52
N TRP A 169 6.10 -16.29 2.05
CA TRP A 169 7.26 -15.42 2.22
C TRP A 169 7.51 -15.02 3.66
N LYS A 170 6.46 -14.77 4.44
CA LYS A 170 6.63 -14.50 5.88
C LYS A 170 7.24 -15.71 6.61
N LYS A 171 6.90 -16.93 6.21
CA LYS A 171 7.49 -18.17 6.73
C LYS A 171 8.95 -18.34 6.26
N GLU A 172 9.26 -17.98 5.01
CA GLU A 172 10.61 -18.02 4.46
C GLU A 172 11.53 -16.97 5.14
N PHE A 173 10.99 -15.79 5.42
CA PHE A 173 11.67 -14.67 6.09
C PHE A 173 11.01 -14.35 7.44
N PRO A 174 11.29 -15.12 8.51
CA PRO A 174 10.64 -14.95 9.82
C PRO A 174 11.26 -13.78 10.61
N THR A 175 11.25 -12.58 10.04
CA THR A 175 11.77 -11.34 10.63
C THR A 175 10.63 -10.34 10.86
N ASP A 176 10.78 -9.47 11.87
CA ASP A 176 9.85 -8.36 12.12
C ASP A 176 9.95 -7.25 11.06
N ALA A 177 11.05 -7.22 10.29
CA ALA A 177 11.22 -6.31 9.17
C ALA A 177 10.35 -6.67 7.94
N LEU A 178 9.65 -7.81 7.95
CA LEU A 178 8.63 -8.18 6.96
C LEU A 178 7.25 -8.26 7.64
N GLY A 179 6.26 -7.62 7.06
CA GLY A 179 4.87 -7.65 7.48
C GLY A 179 3.93 -7.48 6.30
N PHE A 180 2.64 -7.30 6.58
CA PHE A 180 1.63 -7.19 5.56
C PHE A 180 0.97 -5.81 5.56
N CYS A 181 0.68 -5.33 4.35
CA CYS A 181 -0.30 -4.30 4.10
C CYS A 181 -1.63 -5.02 3.74
N TYR A 182 -2.66 -4.80 4.53
CA TYR A 182 -3.99 -5.31 4.21
C TYR A 182 -4.76 -4.27 3.40
N ASP A 183 -5.03 -4.55 2.13
CA ASP A 183 -5.90 -3.73 1.32
C ASP A 183 -7.35 -4.26 1.35
N ALA A 184 -8.27 -3.39 1.81
CA ALA A 184 -9.68 -3.72 1.99
C ALA A 184 -10.45 -3.81 0.67
N GLY A 185 -10.13 -2.93 -0.28
CA GLY A 185 -10.74 -2.93 -1.60
C GLY A 185 -10.33 -4.13 -2.43
N HIS A 186 -9.03 -4.49 -2.39
CA HIS A 186 -8.52 -5.68 -3.05
C HIS A 186 -9.11 -6.97 -2.47
N ALA A 187 -9.25 -7.03 -1.14
CA ALA A 187 -9.93 -8.16 -0.48
C ALA A 187 -11.39 -8.26 -0.91
N ASN A 188 -12.11 -7.12 -1.05
CA ASN A 188 -13.48 -7.10 -1.53
C ASN A 188 -13.59 -7.58 -2.99
N ILE A 189 -12.63 -7.24 -3.86
CA ILE A 189 -12.56 -7.77 -5.23
C ILE A 189 -12.39 -9.30 -5.21
N MET A 190 -11.58 -9.86 -4.34
CA MET A 190 -11.39 -11.30 -4.22
C MET A 190 -12.58 -12.03 -3.57
N SER A 191 -13.39 -11.32 -2.80
CA SER A 191 -14.63 -11.85 -2.20
C SER A 191 -15.82 -11.78 -3.17
N LYS A 192 -16.08 -10.61 -3.77
CA LYS A 192 -17.28 -10.32 -4.57
C LYS A 192 -17.07 -10.45 -6.08
N GLY A 193 -15.84 -10.42 -6.56
CA GLY A 193 -15.49 -10.42 -7.99
C GLY A 193 -16.01 -11.62 -8.77
N LYS A 194 -16.34 -12.74 -8.10
CA LYS A 194 -17.02 -13.89 -8.72
C LYS A 194 -18.35 -13.53 -9.40
N LEU A 195 -18.97 -12.42 -9.01
CA LEU A 195 -20.22 -11.92 -9.61
C LEU A 195 -19.98 -11.10 -10.89
N TYR A 196 -18.73 -10.77 -11.22
CA TYR A 196 -18.37 -9.86 -12.30
C TYR A 196 -17.38 -10.53 -13.28
N PRO A 197 -17.86 -11.23 -14.34
CA PRO A 197 -16.99 -11.94 -15.30
C PRO A 197 -15.91 -11.05 -15.94
N GLU A 198 -16.21 -9.76 -16.15
CA GLU A 198 -15.29 -8.77 -16.73
C GLU A 198 -14.62 -7.89 -15.67
N GLY A 199 -14.72 -8.28 -14.41
CA GLY A 199 -14.13 -7.56 -13.28
C GLY A 199 -12.62 -7.74 -13.19
N SER A 200 -11.99 -6.94 -12.31
CA SER A 200 -10.55 -6.87 -12.14
C SER A 200 -9.89 -8.22 -11.85
N ALA A 201 -10.46 -9.06 -10.97
CA ALA A 201 -9.90 -10.37 -10.67
C ALA A 201 -9.95 -11.29 -11.90
N ASN A 202 -11.12 -11.47 -12.52
CA ASN A 202 -11.27 -12.36 -13.67
C ASN A 202 -10.37 -11.94 -14.84
N THR A 203 -10.25 -10.66 -15.13
CA THR A 203 -9.39 -10.16 -16.21
C THR A 203 -7.90 -10.35 -15.89
N SER A 204 -7.50 -10.24 -14.63
CA SER A 204 -6.11 -10.43 -14.19
C SER A 204 -5.67 -11.89 -14.21
N TRP A 205 -6.59 -12.84 -14.04
CA TRP A 205 -6.29 -14.27 -14.08
C TRP A 205 -6.49 -14.91 -15.45
N LYS A 206 -6.97 -14.15 -16.42
CA LYS A 206 -7.33 -14.68 -17.77
C LYS A 206 -6.22 -15.49 -18.45
N TYR A 207 -4.97 -15.09 -18.26
CA TYR A 207 -3.82 -15.71 -18.93
C TYR A 207 -3.02 -16.64 -18.01
N THR A 208 -3.35 -16.75 -16.74
CA THR A 208 -2.62 -17.55 -15.75
C THR A 208 -3.05 -19.02 -15.77
N THR A 209 -2.32 -19.86 -15.06
CA THR A 209 -2.69 -21.27 -14.83
C THR A 209 -2.71 -21.55 -13.32
N PRO A 210 -3.85 -21.88 -12.70
CA PRO A 210 -5.19 -21.82 -13.30
C PRO A 210 -5.63 -20.42 -13.74
N ASN A 211 -6.56 -20.32 -14.68
CA ASN A 211 -7.10 -19.06 -15.20
C ASN A 211 -8.38 -18.60 -14.46
N THR A 212 -8.64 -19.17 -13.30
CA THR A 212 -9.78 -18.82 -12.45
C THR A 212 -9.27 -18.30 -11.12
N PRO A 213 -9.72 -17.12 -10.66
CA PRO A 213 -9.33 -16.57 -9.38
C PRO A 213 -9.63 -17.53 -8.21
N GLN A 214 -8.74 -17.56 -7.24
CA GLN A 214 -8.95 -18.26 -5.98
C GLN A 214 -9.75 -17.34 -5.04
N TRP A 215 -11.07 -17.37 -5.17
CA TRP A 215 -11.98 -16.53 -4.38
C TRP A 215 -11.80 -16.78 -2.89
N ASP A 216 -11.74 -15.69 -2.11
CA ASP A 216 -11.43 -15.75 -0.69
C ASP A 216 -12.18 -14.66 0.10
N ASP A 217 -13.06 -15.09 0.99
CA ASP A 217 -13.83 -14.23 1.88
C ASP A 217 -13.12 -14.02 3.24
N HIS A 218 -11.94 -14.61 3.45
CA HIS A 218 -11.21 -14.68 4.73
C HIS A 218 -9.80 -14.07 4.68
N ILE A 219 -9.52 -13.21 3.70
CA ILE A 219 -8.18 -12.63 3.51
C ILE A 219 -7.70 -11.94 4.79
N ILE A 220 -8.53 -11.09 5.40
CA ILE A 220 -8.15 -10.37 6.62
C ILE A 220 -7.86 -11.34 7.78
N ASP A 221 -8.60 -12.44 7.92
CA ASP A 221 -8.38 -13.39 8.99
C ASP A 221 -7.03 -14.10 8.87
N LYS A 222 -6.66 -14.46 7.64
CA LYS A 222 -5.37 -15.09 7.33
C LYS A 222 -4.19 -14.15 7.56
N MET A 223 -4.35 -12.87 7.20
CA MET A 223 -3.28 -11.88 7.30
C MET A 223 -3.15 -11.26 8.69
N LEU A 224 -4.20 -11.30 9.52
CA LEU A 224 -4.36 -10.55 10.77
C LEU A 224 -3.13 -10.57 11.70
N PRO A 225 -2.45 -11.71 11.94
CA PRO A 225 -1.29 -11.75 12.85
C PRO A 225 -0.10 -10.91 12.38
N GLU A 226 0.00 -10.65 11.08
CA GLU A 226 1.15 -10.00 10.44
C GLU A 226 0.80 -8.64 9.80
N ILE A 227 -0.44 -8.15 9.96
CA ILE A 227 -0.84 -6.83 9.46
C ILE A 227 -0.09 -5.74 10.23
N VAL A 228 0.67 -4.92 9.49
CA VAL A 228 1.45 -3.79 10.01
C VAL A 228 0.86 -2.46 9.55
N THR A 229 0.37 -2.39 8.33
CA THR A 229 -0.35 -1.26 7.77
C THR A 229 -1.56 -1.75 6.98
N CYS A 230 -2.42 -0.85 6.55
CA CYS A 230 -3.56 -1.20 5.72
C CYS A 230 -3.88 -0.09 4.73
N HIS A 231 -4.40 -0.45 3.56
CA HIS A 231 -4.98 0.46 2.58
C HIS A 231 -6.50 0.35 2.62
N LEU A 232 -7.16 1.43 2.96
CA LEU A 232 -8.60 1.44 3.16
C LEU A 232 -9.30 2.35 2.15
N HIS A 233 -10.06 1.72 1.28
CA HIS A 233 -10.95 2.35 0.30
C HIS A 233 -12.09 1.41 -0.03
N ASP A 234 -13.17 1.93 -0.60
CA ASP A 234 -14.36 1.16 -0.94
C ASP A 234 -14.46 0.87 -2.44
N ASN A 235 -15.12 -0.19 -2.78
CA ASN A 235 -15.51 -0.55 -4.14
C ASN A 235 -16.71 -1.51 -4.13
N THR A 236 -17.21 -1.85 -5.32
CA THR A 236 -18.35 -2.79 -5.48
C THR A 236 -17.90 -4.26 -5.58
N GLY A 237 -16.60 -4.53 -5.53
CA GLY A 237 -16.02 -5.86 -5.81
C GLY A 237 -15.79 -6.15 -7.29
N GLU A 238 -16.24 -5.27 -8.20
CA GLU A 238 -16.00 -5.39 -9.64
C GLU A 238 -14.61 -4.89 -10.02
N ARG A 239 -14.29 -3.66 -9.58
CA ARG A 239 -13.06 -2.93 -9.97
C ARG A 239 -12.47 -2.22 -8.78
N ASP A 240 -11.23 -1.86 -8.92
CA ASP A 240 -10.47 -1.10 -7.95
C ASP A 240 -10.82 0.39 -8.06
N GLN A 241 -11.89 0.80 -7.35
CA GLN A 241 -12.52 2.11 -7.51
C GLN A 241 -11.98 3.17 -6.55
N HIS A 242 -11.31 2.80 -5.47
CA HIS A 242 -10.81 3.68 -4.43
C HIS A 242 -11.85 4.71 -3.95
N ASN A 243 -13.09 4.27 -3.76
CA ASN A 243 -14.18 5.10 -3.27
C ASN A 243 -14.05 5.40 -1.78
N LEU A 244 -14.73 6.47 -1.33
CA LEU A 244 -14.89 6.76 0.08
C LEU A 244 -15.64 5.60 0.77
N PRO A 245 -15.24 5.18 1.98
CA PRO A 245 -15.97 4.17 2.76
C PRO A 245 -17.45 4.45 2.88
N GLY A 246 -18.29 3.46 2.51
CA GLY A 246 -19.74 3.55 2.42
C GLY A 246 -20.28 3.83 1.02
N ASN A 247 -19.42 4.08 0.01
CA ASN A 247 -19.84 4.26 -1.39
C ASN A 247 -19.66 2.99 -2.24
N GLY A 248 -19.41 1.86 -1.61
CA GLY A 248 -19.33 0.52 -2.21
C GLY A 248 -20.06 -0.51 -1.37
N ASN A 249 -19.50 -1.69 -1.25
CA ASN A 249 -20.11 -2.79 -0.49
C ASN A 249 -19.13 -3.52 0.44
N VAL A 250 -18.04 -2.87 0.81
CA VAL A 250 -17.08 -3.37 1.81
C VAL A 250 -17.73 -3.42 3.19
N ASP A 251 -17.56 -4.51 3.93
CA ASP A 251 -18.06 -4.65 5.30
C ASP A 251 -17.14 -3.93 6.31
N TRP A 252 -17.34 -2.61 6.42
CA TRP A 252 -16.50 -1.74 7.26
C TRP A 252 -16.55 -2.09 8.74
N GLN A 253 -17.71 -2.54 9.24
CA GLN A 253 -17.81 -2.94 10.65
C GLN A 253 -16.95 -4.16 10.96
N ASN A 254 -16.96 -5.16 10.09
CA ASN A 254 -16.12 -6.35 10.23
C ASN A 254 -14.64 -6.01 10.13
N ILE A 255 -14.25 -5.22 9.10
CA ILE A 255 -12.86 -4.81 8.88
C ILE A 255 -12.33 -4.02 10.09
N ARG A 256 -13.07 -2.99 10.52
CA ARG A 256 -12.69 -2.20 11.70
C ARG A 256 -12.47 -3.10 12.93
N ASN A 257 -13.44 -3.95 13.24
CA ASN A 257 -13.36 -4.83 14.40
C ASN A 257 -12.11 -5.72 14.37
N LYS A 258 -11.74 -6.23 13.19
CA LYS A 258 -10.56 -7.08 13.02
C LYS A 258 -9.27 -6.27 13.07
N LEU A 259 -9.15 -5.17 12.32
CA LEU A 259 -7.94 -4.33 12.32
C LEU A 259 -7.60 -3.85 13.72
N MET A 260 -8.60 -3.44 14.52
CA MET A 260 -8.38 -3.01 15.89
C MET A 260 -7.90 -4.15 16.83
N THR A 261 -7.82 -5.39 16.37
CA THR A 261 -7.20 -6.52 17.09
C THR A 261 -5.86 -6.97 16.50
N ALA A 262 -5.44 -6.41 15.36
CA ALA A 262 -4.19 -6.79 14.69
C ALA A 262 -2.98 -6.42 15.58
N PRO A 263 -2.15 -7.39 16.01
CA PRO A 263 -1.16 -7.16 17.08
C PRO A 263 0.03 -6.31 16.63
N ARG A 264 0.27 -6.18 15.31
CA ARG A 264 1.40 -5.45 14.73
C ARG A 264 1.00 -4.15 14.05
N LEU A 265 -0.29 -3.78 14.05
CA LEU A 265 -0.79 -2.60 13.35
C LEU A 265 -0.10 -1.32 13.87
N LYS A 266 0.48 -0.52 12.97
CA LYS A 266 1.19 0.73 13.27
C LYS A 266 0.44 1.98 12.82
N CYS A 267 -0.36 1.89 11.75
CA CYS A 267 -1.19 2.98 11.26
C CYS A 267 -2.39 2.46 10.49
N ILE A 268 -3.38 3.33 10.29
CA ILE A 268 -4.56 3.10 9.44
C ILE A 268 -4.47 4.10 8.29
N GLN A 269 -4.27 3.59 7.07
CA GLN A 269 -4.12 4.42 5.90
C GLN A 269 -5.42 4.51 5.09
N SER A 270 -5.83 5.72 4.77
CA SER A 270 -6.79 5.99 3.70
C SER A 270 -6.10 5.96 2.35
N GLU A 271 -6.62 5.18 1.42
CA GLU A 271 -6.17 5.16 0.03
C GLU A 271 -7.29 5.54 -0.95
N VAL A 272 -8.13 6.44 -0.51
CA VAL A 272 -9.26 6.96 -1.30
C VAL A 272 -8.76 7.88 -2.40
N SER A 273 -9.24 7.68 -3.64
CA SER A 273 -8.97 8.56 -4.78
C SER A 273 -9.73 9.87 -4.65
N VAL A 274 -9.10 10.86 -4.02
CA VAL A 274 -9.73 12.15 -3.65
C VAL A 274 -10.16 12.94 -4.87
N SER A 275 -9.21 13.28 -5.76
CA SER A 275 -9.46 14.16 -6.92
C SER A 275 -10.36 13.51 -7.96
N PRO A 276 -10.13 12.27 -8.41
CA PRO A 276 -11.02 11.61 -9.37
C PRO A 276 -12.46 11.47 -8.87
N ASN A 277 -12.65 11.21 -7.57
CA ASN A 277 -13.96 11.05 -6.95
C ASN A 277 -14.56 12.36 -6.41
N GLN A 278 -13.86 13.51 -6.60
CA GLN A 278 -14.28 14.84 -6.15
C GLN A 278 -14.67 14.90 -4.67
N ILE A 279 -13.87 14.24 -3.82
CA ILE A 279 -14.16 14.13 -2.38
C ILE A 279 -13.52 15.34 -1.66
N PRO A 280 -14.30 16.17 -0.93
CA PRO A 280 -13.74 17.21 -0.08
C PRO A 280 -12.84 16.64 1.02
N LEU A 281 -11.68 17.26 1.29
CA LEU A 281 -10.74 16.79 2.30
C LEU A 281 -11.38 16.61 3.68
N ARG A 282 -12.24 17.54 4.11
CA ARG A 282 -12.98 17.41 5.38
C ARG A 282 -13.92 16.20 5.43
N GLN A 283 -14.51 15.83 4.29
CA GLN A 283 -15.35 14.64 4.19
C GLN A 283 -14.51 13.36 4.29
N LEU A 284 -13.35 13.33 3.62
CA LEU A 284 -12.42 12.21 3.72
C LEU A 284 -12.01 11.98 5.17
N ILE A 285 -11.41 13.00 5.80
CA ILE A 285 -10.88 12.91 7.15
C ILE A 285 -11.98 12.57 8.15
N GLY A 286 -13.11 13.28 8.10
CA GLY A 286 -14.27 13.02 8.97
C GLY A 286 -14.81 11.60 8.84
N LYS A 287 -14.80 11.00 7.63
CA LYS A 287 -15.21 9.61 7.44
C LYS A 287 -14.28 8.62 8.13
N PHE A 288 -12.98 8.82 8.09
CA PHE A 288 -12.03 7.94 8.78
C PHE A 288 -12.07 8.14 10.30
N GLU A 289 -12.26 9.36 10.79
CA GLU A 289 -12.51 9.63 12.22
C GLU A 289 -13.83 8.98 12.71
N GLU A 290 -14.86 8.92 11.88
CA GLU A 290 -16.11 8.22 12.19
C GLU A 290 -15.90 6.71 12.27
N LEU A 291 -15.14 6.14 11.33
CA LEU A 291 -14.86 4.69 11.30
C LEU A 291 -13.93 4.24 12.44
N PHE A 292 -12.97 5.08 12.81
CA PHE A 292 -11.94 4.78 13.82
C PHE A 292 -11.88 5.89 14.87
N PRO A 293 -12.93 6.08 15.67
CA PRO A 293 -13.02 7.20 16.63
C PRO A 293 -11.92 7.14 17.69
N GLU A 294 -11.41 5.95 18.04
CA GLU A 294 -10.29 5.78 18.98
C GLU A 294 -8.96 6.30 18.44
N CYS A 295 -8.83 6.47 17.13
CA CYS A 295 -7.62 6.93 16.44
C CYS A 295 -7.63 8.44 16.13
N LYS A 296 -8.74 9.12 16.47
CA LYS A 296 -8.89 10.55 16.20
C LYS A 296 -7.90 11.39 16.99
N GLY A 297 -7.14 12.22 16.29
CA GLY A 297 -6.22 13.21 16.89
C GLY A 297 -4.93 12.62 17.47
N ILE A 298 -4.60 11.38 17.08
CA ILE A 298 -3.34 10.71 17.44
C ILE A 298 -2.32 11.01 16.38
#